data_2108b86ad9e669713a535551bd4c571b
#
_entry.id   2108b86ad9e669713a535551bd4c571b
#
_cell.length_a   1.000
_cell.length_b   1.000
_cell.length_c   1.000
_cell.angle_alpha   90.00
_cell.angle_beta   90.00
_cell.angle_gamma   90.00
#
_symmetry.space_group_name_H-M   'P 1'
#
loop_
_entity.id
_entity.type
_entity.pdbx_description
1 polymer ?
#
loop_
_entity_poly.entity_id
_entity_poly.type
_entity_poly.pdbx_seq_one_letter_code
_entity_poly.pdbx_strand_id
1 'polypeptide(L)'
;MQALINETEKMITMVKGDDLRDAALIASAQKVKHYEIAAYGTAAALAGQLDLRDDQRLLHESLEEEKKTDAVLTKLAKDEVNQDALAA
;
A
#
# COMPACT_ATOMS: atom_id res chain seq x y z
N MET A 1 -11.16 4.33 4.46
CA MET A 1 -10.80 3.73 3.16
C MET A 1 -11.41 4.47 1.97
N GLN A 2 -12.66 4.93 2.06
CA GLN A 2 -13.27 5.67 0.96
C GLN A 2 -12.50 6.97 0.60
N ALA A 3 -12.00 7.67 1.59
CA ALA A 3 -11.21 8.88 1.35
C ALA A 3 -9.92 8.58 0.57
N LEU A 4 -9.27 7.45 0.85
CA LEU A 4 -8.07 7.03 0.11
C LEU A 4 -8.40 6.64 -1.33
N ILE A 5 -9.53 5.99 -1.55
CA ILE A 5 -10.00 5.64 -2.89
C ILE A 5 -10.27 6.89 -3.71
N ASN A 6 -10.96 7.87 -3.13
CA ASN A 6 -11.27 9.13 -3.80
C ASN A 6 -9.99 9.91 -4.14
N GLU A 7 -9.03 9.94 -3.24
CA GLU A 7 -7.75 10.60 -3.45
C GLU A 7 -6.97 9.91 -4.57
N THR A 8 -6.99 8.60 -4.62
CA THR A 8 -6.37 7.82 -5.68
C THR A 8 -6.99 8.12 -7.04
N GLU A 9 -8.31 8.15 -7.12
CA GLU A 9 -9.01 8.48 -8.36
C GLU A 9 -8.65 9.87 -8.87
N LYS A 10 -8.59 10.86 -7.97
CA LYS A 10 -8.18 12.21 -8.33
C LYS A 10 -6.76 12.24 -8.87
N MET A 11 -5.85 11.53 -8.23
CA MET A 11 -4.45 11.47 -8.66
C MET A 11 -4.33 10.88 -10.06
N ILE A 12 -5.04 9.80 -10.35
CA ILE A 12 -5.03 9.14 -11.66
C ILE A 12 -5.54 10.09 -12.75
N THR A 13 -6.62 10.83 -12.48
CA THR A 13 -7.20 11.73 -13.47
C THR A 13 -6.35 12.97 -13.71
N MET A 14 -5.56 13.40 -12.74
CA MET A 14 -4.71 14.59 -12.84
C MET A 14 -3.39 14.33 -13.56
N VAL A 15 -2.92 13.08 -13.56
CA VAL A 15 -1.62 12.73 -14.16
C VAL A 15 -1.79 12.44 -15.65
N LYS A 16 -0.95 13.07 -16.46
CA LYS A 16 -0.92 12.86 -17.91
C LYS A 16 0.36 12.14 -18.30
N GLY A 17 0.25 11.21 -19.26
CA GLY A 17 1.37 10.40 -19.73
C GLY A 17 1.44 9.07 -18.98
N ASP A 18 1.82 8.02 -19.72
CA ASP A 18 1.75 6.64 -19.22
C ASP A 18 2.71 6.38 -18.07
N ASP A 19 3.96 6.84 -18.17
CA ASP A 19 4.97 6.60 -17.15
C ASP A 19 4.63 7.32 -15.83
N LEU A 20 4.15 8.57 -15.93
CA LEU A 20 3.73 9.33 -14.76
C LEU A 20 2.47 8.73 -14.15
N ARG A 21 1.55 8.25 -14.98
CA ARG A 21 0.34 7.58 -14.51
C ARG A 21 0.70 6.30 -13.77
N ASP A 22 1.61 5.49 -14.29
CA ASP A 22 2.05 4.26 -13.65
C ASP A 22 2.71 4.56 -12.29
N ALA A 23 3.57 5.58 -12.24
CA ALA A 23 4.18 6.01 -10.98
C ALA A 23 3.13 6.46 -9.96
N ALA A 24 2.11 7.20 -10.41
CA ALA A 24 1.01 7.65 -9.56
C ALA A 24 0.17 6.48 -9.06
N LEU A 25 -0.09 5.47 -9.91
CA LEU A 25 -0.82 4.27 -9.52
C LEU A 25 -0.08 3.48 -8.46
N ILE A 26 1.23 3.32 -8.61
CA ILE A 26 2.06 2.61 -7.62
C ILE A 26 2.06 3.37 -6.30
N ALA A 27 2.26 4.69 -6.33
CA ALA A 27 2.26 5.51 -5.12
C ALA A 27 0.91 5.42 -4.40
N SER A 28 -0.20 5.43 -5.14
CA SER A 28 -1.54 5.32 -4.58
C SER A 28 -1.79 3.93 -3.99
N ALA A 29 -1.32 2.88 -4.67
CA ALA A 29 -1.43 1.52 -4.17
C ALA A 29 -0.66 1.35 -2.86
N GLN A 30 0.56 1.92 -2.77
CA GLN A 30 1.35 1.90 -1.54
C GLN A 30 0.67 2.63 -0.40
N LYS A 31 0.00 3.74 -0.70
CA LYS A 31 -0.74 4.51 0.31
C LYS A 31 -1.84 3.67 0.95
N VAL A 32 -2.58 2.92 0.13
CA VAL A 32 -3.60 1.99 0.61
C VAL A 32 -2.96 0.85 1.41
N LYS A 33 -1.84 0.29 0.93
CA LYS A 33 -1.12 -0.77 1.64
C LYS A 33 -0.62 -0.31 3.00
N HIS A 34 -0.04 0.89 3.09
CA HIS A 34 0.42 1.43 4.36
C HIS A 34 -0.73 1.64 5.34
N TYR A 35 -1.90 2.06 4.85
CA TYR A 35 -3.10 2.16 5.69
C TYR A 35 -3.49 0.78 6.23
N GLU A 36 -3.50 -0.25 5.38
CA GLU A 36 -3.83 -1.62 5.79
C GLU A 36 -2.82 -2.19 6.78
N ILE A 37 -1.52 -1.92 6.58
CA ILE A 37 -0.47 -2.34 7.51
C ILE A 37 -0.71 -1.75 8.89
N ALA A 38 -1.01 -0.46 8.97
CA ALA A 38 -1.32 0.20 10.23
C ALA A 38 -2.56 -0.38 10.89
N ALA A 39 -3.62 -0.63 10.11
CA ALA A 39 -4.87 -1.18 10.61
C ALA A 39 -4.70 -2.60 11.13
N TYR A 40 -4.01 -3.47 10.37
CA TYR A 40 -3.75 -4.84 10.80
C TYR A 40 -2.84 -4.89 12.03
N GLY A 41 -1.82 -4.03 12.07
CA GLY A 41 -0.94 -3.95 13.23
C GLY A 41 -1.68 -3.57 14.51
N THR A 42 -2.56 -2.58 14.44
CA THR A 42 -3.39 -2.16 15.56
C THR A 42 -4.36 -3.26 15.97
N ALA A 43 -5.03 -3.89 14.99
CA ALA A 43 -5.96 -4.98 15.28
C ALA A 43 -5.26 -6.18 15.92
N ALA A 44 -4.06 -6.53 15.45
CA ALA A 44 -3.28 -7.62 16.03
C ALA A 44 -2.89 -7.32 17.48
N ALA A 45 -2.49 -6.09 17.77
CA ALA A 45 -2.15 -5.69 19.13
C ALA A 45 -3.36 -5.77 20.06
N LEU A 46 -4.53 -5.33 19.60
CA LEU A 46 -5.77 -5.43 20.37
C LEU A 46 -6.18 -6.88 20.58
N ALA A 47 -6.06 -7.72 19.55
CA ALA A 47 -6.36 -9.15 19.68
C ALA A 47 -5.45 -9.81 20.72
N GLY A 48 -4.17 -9.44 20.76
CA GLY A 48 -3.24 -9.91 21.77
C GLY A 48 -3.64 -9.50 23.18
N GLN A 49 -4.07 -8.25 23.38
CA GLN A 49 -4.54 -7.76 24.67
C GLN A 49 -5.79 -8.48 25.16
N LEU A 50 -6.67 -8.86 24.22
CA LEU A 50 -7.91 -9.59 24.50
C LEU A 50 -7.70 -11.11 24.57
N ASP A 51 -6.47 -11.56 24.42
CA ASP A 51 -6.08 -12.98 24.43
C ASP A 51 -6.73 -13.80 23.31
N LEU A 52 -7.03 -13.16 22.19
CA LEU A 52 -7.56 -13.79 20.98
C LEU A 52 -6.40 -14.26 20.10
N ARG A 53 -5.76 -15.36 20.52
CA ARG A 53 -4.50 -15.83 19.93
C ARG A 53 -4.60 -16.23 18.46
N ASP A 54 -5.67 -16.91 18.09
CA ASP A 54 -5.86 -17.35 16.71
C ASP A 54 -6.12 -16.17 15.79
N ASP A 55 -6.91 -15.21 16.26
CA ASP A 55 -7.19 -14.00 15.51
C ASP A 55 -5.92 -13.15 15.36
N GLN A 56 -5.14 -13.04 16.43
CA GLN A 56 -3.87 -12.34 16.40
C GLN A 56 -2.93 -12.94 15.36
N ARG A 57 -2.83 -14.26 15.30
CA ARG A 57 -1.97 -14.95 14.34
C ARG A 57 -2.40 -14.68 12.91
N LEU A 58 -3.70 -14.75 12.62
CA LEU A 58 -4.22 -14.47 11.28
C LEU A 58 -3.95 -13.03 10.86
N LEU A 59 -4.11 -12.08 11.79
CA LEU A 59 -3.83 -10.68 11.53
C LEU A 59 -2.34 -10.44 11.27
N HIS A 60 -1.46 -11.12 12.00
CA HIS A 60 -0.02 -11.05 11.74
C HIS A 60 0.36 -11.61 10.38
N GLU A 61 -0.24 -12.71 9.97
CA GLU A 61 -0.02 -13.29 8.64
C GLU A 61 -0.41 -12.32 7.55
N SER A 62 -1.58 -11.69 7.67
CA SER A 62 -2.05 -10.67 6.74
C SER A 62 -1.10 -9.46 6.71
N LEU A 63 -0.63 -9.03 7.87
CA LEU A 63 0.31 -7.92 8.00
C LEU A 63 1.61 -8.21 7.25
N GLU A 64 2.16 -9.41 7.41
CA GLU A 64 3.39 -9.80 6.72
C GLU A 64 3.22 -9.86 5.22
N GLU A 65 2.07 -10.34 4.73
CA GLU A 65 1.74 -10.33 3.32
C GLU A 65 1.67 -8.92 2.76
N GLU A 66 1.04 -8.00 3.48
CA GLU A 66 0.95 -6.60 3.07
C GLU A 66 2.32 -5.93 3.01
N LYS A 67 3.19 -6.22 3.99
CA LYS A 67 4.57 -5.71 4.00
C LYS A 67 5.37 -6.21 2.80
N LYS A 68 5.23 -7.46 2.43
CA LYS A 68 5.91 -8.04 1.26
C LYS A 68 5.45 -7.37 -0.02
N THR A 69 4.15 -7.18 -0.18
CA THR A 69 3.58 -6.50 -1.34
C THR A 69 4.07 -5.07 -1.43
N ASP A 70 4.09 -4.35 -0.31
CA ASP A 70 4.60 -2.98 -0.26
C ASP A 70 6.07 -2.91 -0.68
N ALA A 71 6.89 -3.85 -0.24
CA ALA A 71 8.30 -3.91 -0.62
C ALA A 71 8.47 -4.13 -2.14
N VAL A 72 7.65 -4.99 -2.74
CA VAL A 72 7.66 -5.21 -4.19
C VAL A 72 7.26 -3.94 -4.94
N LEU A 73 6.23 -3.23 -4.46
CA LEU A 73 5.80 -1.98 -5.08
C LEU A 73 6.87 -0.89 -4.98
N THR A 74 7.57 -0.82 -3.85
CA THR A 74 8.67 0.13 -3.67
C THR A 74 9.79 -0.13 -4.67
N LYS A 75 10.17 -1.40 -4.83
CA LYS A 75 11.20 -1.78 -5.79
C LYS A 75 10.79 -1.45 -7.22
N LEU A 76 9.56 -1.78 -7.59
CA LEU A 76 9.03 -1.50 -8.92
C LEU A 76 9.05 0.01 -9.20
N ALA A 77 8.63 0.81 -8.24
CA ALA A 77 8.62 2.26 -8.39
C ALA A 77 10.03 2.83 -8.61
N LYS A 78 11.00 2.35 -7.83
CA LYS A 78 12.38 2.85 -7.93
C LYS A 78 13.10 2.37 -9.18
N ASP A 79 12.99 1.10 -9.50
CA ASP A 79 13.84 0.48 -10.51
C ASP A 79 13.30 0.63 -11.92
N GLU A 80 12.01 0.77 -12.09
CA GLU A 80 11.39 0.76 -13.41
C GLU A 80 10.57 2.00 -13.71
N VAL A 81 9.53 2.27 -12.93
CA VAL A 81 8.55 3.29 -13.27
C VAL A 81 9.08 4.70 -13.06
N ASN A 82 9.66 4.99 -11.89
CA ASN A 82 10.14 6.32 -11.56
C ASN A 82 11.33 6.73 -12.43
N GLN A 83 12.21 5.81 -12.77
CA GLN A 83 13.34 6.12 -13.66
C GLN A 83 12.87 6.43 -15.06
N ASP A 84 11.91 5.68 -15.60
CA ASP A 84 11.34 5.93 -16.90
C ASP A 84 10.62 7.28 -16.93
N ALA A 85 9.88 7.60 -15.89
CA ALA A 85 9.19 8.88 -15.76
C ALA A 85 10.19 10.05 -15.70
N LEU A 86 11.31 9.88 -15.01
CA LEU A 86 12.36 10.89 -14.93
C LEU A 86 13.13 11.04 -16.24
N ALA A 87 13.26 9.97 -17.00
CA ALA A 87 13.95 9.99 -18.29
C ALA A 87 13.11 10.62 -19.40
N ALA A 88 11.79 10.60 -19.24
CA ALA A 88 10.88 11.18 -20.21
C ALA A 88 10.85 12.70 -20.10
#